data_6cb5fef655913dc2be22ce958416d7bb
#
_entry.id   6cb5fef655913dc2be22ce958416d7bb
#
_cell.length_a   1.000
_cell.length_b   1.000
_cell.length_c   1.000
_cell.angle_alpha   90.00
_cell.angle_beta   90.00
_cell.angle_gamma   90.00
#
_symmetry.space_group_name_H-M   'P 1'
#
loop_
_entity.id
_entity.type
_entity.pdbx_description
1 polymer ?
#
loop_
_entity_poly.entity_id
_entity_poly.type
_entity_poly.pdbx_seq_one_letter_code
_entity_poly.pdbx_strand_id
1 'polypeptide(L)'
;YLCGRKATEWLIVMQNTFSDRSGSQKLPEEMLAGGSQNQVAKAGSTVHRRIQGHPALHKYLLYLEKEGMEGVPRFLGIDEEGREILTYLPGETMGRDFPPTHPCLHSDATLAALGRFMRRLHDASAGFLPEALRFSWKSPFPDEPCDTICHGDAAIWNFVFQGGLPVGLFDFDQAHPGTRLWDLTTTLFSAIPLTYFTYDRETQEMREYSPEKDAAERRRRIHLFFTSYGIPCPRNSIELTALRIEKDFCGQMREGAAAGDETCIRMIREGQLRHYEKVLAHLREHGGEWI
;
A
#
# COMPACT_ATOMS: atom_id res chain seq x y z
N TYR A 1 -18.83 2.23 29.32
CA TYR A 1 -18.12 1.74 30.53
C TYR A 1 -17.93 0.20 30.52
N LEU A 2 -17.74 -0.46 29.38
CA LEU A 2 -17.46 -1.92 29.30
C LEU A 2 -16.37 -2.27 28.29
N CYS A 3 -15.69 -1.29 27.68
CA CYS A 3 -14.66 -1.52 26.67
C CYS A 3 -13.22 -1.62 27.24
N GLY A 4 -13.00 -1.19 28.50
CA GLY A 4 -11.65 -1.09 29.08
C GLY A 4 -11.06 -2.38 29.68
N ARG A 5 -11.85 -3.40 29.98
CA ARG A 5 -11.36 -4.63 30.66
C ARG A 5 -10.88 -5.74 29.72
N LYS A 6 -11.39 -5.81 28.50
CA LYS A 6 -10.99 -6.87 27.55
C LYS A 6 -9.65 -6.64 26.87
N ALA A 7 -9.23 -5.40 26.71
CA ALA A 7 -7.93 -5.08 26.12
C ALA A 7 -6.76 -5.46 27.04
N THR A 8 -6.95 -5.33 28.36
CA THR A 8 -5.91 -5.62 29.37
C THR A 8 -5.69 -7.14 29.54
N GLU A 9 -6.74 -7.94 29.45
CA GLU A 9 -6.62 -9.41 29.56
C GLU A 9 -5.87 -10.02 28.35
N TRP A 10 -6.00 -9.45 27.17
CA TRP A 10 -5.30 -9.92 25.97
C TRP A 10 -3.81 -9.56 25.96
N LEU A 11 -3.44 -8.41 26.51
CA LEU A 11 -2.02 -8.07 26.71
C LEU A 11 -1.32 -9.06 27.67
N ILE A 12 -2.00 -9.52 28.70
CA ILE A 12 -1.47 -10.48 29.69
C ILE A 12 -1.31 -11.88 29.09
N VAL A 13 -2.22 -12.32 28.22
CA VAL A 13 -2.12 -13.62 27.54
C VAL A 13 -0.98 -13.62 26.50
N MET A 14 -0.75 -12.53 25.78
CA MET A 14 0.37 -12.41 24.84
C MET A 14 1.73 -12.33 25.56
N GLN A 15 1.81 -11.66 26.71
CA GLN A 15 3.05 -11.61 27.51
C GLN A 15 3.49 -12.97 28.04
N ASN A 16 2.55 -13.86 28.36
CA ASN A 16 2.87 -15.18 28.92
C ASN A 16 3.26 -16.24 27.89
N THR A 17 2.99 -16.02 26.59
CA THR A 17 3.34 -16.98 25.55
C THR A 17 4.75 -16.81 24.98
N PHE A 18 5.41 -15.68 25.25
CA PHE A 18 6.73 -15.34 24.70
C PHE A 18 7.83 -15.09 25.74
N SER A 19 7.59 -15.38 27.03
CA SER A 19 8.51 -15.04 28.13
C SER A 19 9.70 -16.00 28.31
N ASP A 20 9.98 -16.90 27.38
CA ASP A 20 11.09 -17.84 27.54
C ASP A 20 12.01 -17.93 26.32
N ARG A 21 12.66 -16.83 25.97
CA ARG A 21 13.95 -16.84 25.26
C ARG A 21 14.89 -15.81 25.86
N SER A 22 15.56 -16.25 26.93
CA SER A 22 16.61 -15.54 27.65
C SER A 22 17.75 -15.06 26.77
N GLY A 23 18.22 -13.82 27.05
CA GLY A 23 19.62 -13.43 26.89
C GLY A 23 20.09 -13.08 25.48
N SER A 24 19.31 -12.39 24.64
CA SER A 24 19.86 -11.82 23.42
C SER A 24 20.42 -10.41 23.70
N GLN A 25 21.72 -10.22 23.46
CA GLN A 25 22.32 -8.88 23.34
C GLN A 25 21.44 -8.05 22.39
N LYS A 26 21.01 -6.86 22.86
CA LYS A 26 20.25 -5.92 22.03
C LYS A 26 21.09 -5.61 20.79
N LEU A 27 20.62 -6.03 19.62
CA LEU A 27 21.32 -5.74 18.37
C LEU A 27 21.33 -4.22 18.16
N PRO A 28 22.39 -3.65 17.56
CA PRO A 28 22.42 -2.24 17.27
C PRO A 28 21.27 -1.89 16.32
N GLU A 29 20.54 -0.84 16.68
CA GLU A 29 19.44 -0.31 15.87
C GLU A 29 19.99 0.67 14.82
N GLU A 30 19.58 0.48 13.58
CA GLU A 30 19.81 1.39 12.46
C GLU A 30 18.49 2.09 12.13
N MET A 31 18.46 3.42 12.18
CA MET A 31 17.29 4.18 11.78
C MET A 31 17.12 4.13 10.26
N LEU A 32 16.01 3.59 9.80
CA LEU A 32 15.70 3.55 8.38
C LEU A 32 15.23 4.93 7.92
N ALA A 33 15.85 5.43 6.86
CA ALA A 33 15.40 6.64 6.17
C ALA A 33 14.17 6.28 5.31
N GLY A 34 13.04 6.90 5.59
CA GLY A 34 11.82 6.73 4.79
C GLY A 34 10.59 6.53 5.66
N GLY A 35 9.59 7.33 5.45
CA GLY A 35 8.36 7.38 6.22
C GLY A 35 8.12 8.80 6.73
N SER A 36 7.00 9.39 6.32
CA SER A 36 6.73 10.80 6.65
C SER A 36 6.36 11.03 8.11
N GLN A 37 6.15 9.98 8.90
CA GLN A 37 5.57 10.11 10.23
C GLN A 37 6.20 9.21 11.31
N ASN A 38 7.06 8.23 10.98
CA ASN A 38 7.53 7.25 11.96
C ASN A 38 9.04 7.10 12.00
N GLN A 39 9.55 7.00 13.24
CA GLN A 39 10.88 6.46 13.49
C GLN A 39 10.80 4.93 13.36
N VAL A 40 11.40 4.39 12.33
CA VAL A 40 11.49 2.96 12.08
C VAL A 40 12.93 2.53 12.31
N ALA A 41 13.16 1.63 13.27
CA ALA A 41 14.45 1.10 13.59
C ALA A 41 14.59 -0.33 13.06
N LYS A 42 15.71 -0.62 12.36
CA LYS A 42 16.07 -1.97 11.95
C LYS A 42 17.08 -2.54 12.92
N ALA A 43 16.81 -3.74 13.43
CA ALA A 43 17.68 -4.50 14.28
C ALA A 43 17.91 -5.91 13.68
N GLY A 44 19.02 -6.09 12.98
CA GLY A 44 19.30 -7.35 12.25
C GLY A 44 18.25 -7.64 11.18
N SER A 45 17.46 -8.72 11.37
CA SER A 45 16.39 -9.14 10.45
C SER A 45 15.00 -8.66 10.88
N THR A 46 14.90 -7.74 11.82
CA THR A 46 13.63 -7.21 12.34
C THR A 46 13.54 -5.70 12.16
N VAL A 47 12.30 -5.23 12.18
CA VAL A 47 11.94 -3.81 12.17
C VAL A 47 11.13 -3.52 13.43
N HIS A 48 11.49 -2.48 14.15
CA HIS A 48 10.81 -1.99 15.36
C HIS A 48 10.20 -0.63 15.04
N ARG A 49 8.90 -0.49 15.22
CA ARG A 49 8.19 0.77 14.96
C ARG A 49 7.00 0.95 15.91
N ARG A 50 6.54 2.19 16.05
CA ARG A 50 5.31 2.48 16.79
C ARG A 50 4.16 1.70 16.17
N ILE A 51 3.31 1.09 17.03
CA ILE A 51 2.08 0.42 16.58
C ILE A 51 1.18 1.44 15.90
N GLN A 52 0.79 1.15 14.68
CA GLN A 52 -0.15 1.92 13.89
C GLN A 52 -1.19 0.99 13.24
N GLY A 53 -2.15 1.59 12.58
CA GLY A 53 -3.19 0.83 11.92
C GLY A 53 -4.27 0.31 12.88
N HIS A 54 -5.03 -0.66 12.39
CA HIS A 54 -6.17 -1.21 13.13
C HIS A 54 -5.69 -2.25 14.18
N PRO A 55 -6.29 -2.34 15.39
CA PRO A 55 -5.91 -3.32 16.42
C PRO A 55 -5.94 -4.79 15.98
N ALA A 56 -6.72 -5.13 14.94
CA ALA A 56 -6.75 -6.48 14.38
C ALA A 56 -5.63 -6.75 13.35
N LEU A 57 -4.78 -5.75 13.04
CA LEU A 57 -3.72 -5.90 12.05
C LEU A 57 -2.74 -7.02 12.40
N HIS A 58 -2.32 -7.11 13.67
CA HIS A 58 -1.44 -8.19 14.11
C HIS A 58 -2.05 -9.57 13.90
N LYS A 59 -3.37 -9.73 14.16
CA LYS A 59 -4.07 -10.98 13.87
C LYS A 59 -4.10 -11.30 12.37
N TYR A 60 -4.27 -10.28 11.55
CA TYR A 60 -4.24 -10.43 10.10
C TYR A 60 -2.86 -10.85 9.61
N LEU A 61 -1.77 -10.25 10.09
CA LEU A 61 -0.41 -10.65 9.75
C LEU A 61 -0.09 -12.08 10.18
N LEU A 62 -0.51 -12.49 11.39
CA LEU A 62 -0.38 -13.87 11.87
C LEU A 62 -1.20 -14.84 11.01
N TYR A 63 -2.38 -14.42 10.54
CA TYR A 63 -3.18 -15.21 9.62
C TYR A 63 -2.49 -15.39 8.27
N LEU A 64 -1.94 -14.32 7.67
CA LEU A 64 -1.19 -14.41 6.42
C LEU A 64 0.04 -15.33 6.54
N GLU A 65 0.74 -15.30 7.67
CA GLU A 65 1.84 -16.22 7.96
C GLU A 65 1.36 -17.67 8.00
N LYS A 66 0.24 -17.94 8.67
CA LYS A 66 -0.36 -19.28 8.76
C LYS A 66 -0.77 -19.81 7.37
N GLU A 67 -1.32 -18.93 6.52
CA GLU A 67 -1.69 -19.29 5.14
C GLU A 67 -0.48 -19.39 4.19
N GLY A 68 0.75 -19.16 4.70
CA GLY A 68 1.98 -19.26 3.91
C GLY A 68 2.16 -18.13 2.91
N MET A 69 1.51 -16.96 3.12
CA MET A 69 1.72 -15.80 2.25
C MET A 69 3.14 -15.28 2.41
N GLU A 70 3.94 -15.42 1.36
CA GLU A 70 5.31 -14.93 1.30
C GLU A 70 5.36 -13.47 0.84
N GLY A 71 6.44 -12.75 1.24
CA GLY A 71 6.66 -11.37 0.83
C GLY A 71 5.84 -10.34 1.61
N VAL A 72 5.31 -10.71 2.77
CA VAL A 72 4.65 -9.78 3.71
C VAL A 72 5.36 -9.83 5.06
N PRO A 73 5.34 -8.73 5.86
CA PRO A 73 5.93 -8.74 7.18
C PRO A 73 5.22 -9.76 8.09
N ARG A 74 6.00 -10.46 8.92
CA ARG A 74 5.47 -11.29 10.00
C ARG A 74 5.49 -10.50 11.29
N PHE A 75 4.42 -10.60 12.06
CA PHE A 75 4.36 -10.03 13.40
C PHE A 75 5.06 -10.95 14.39
N LEU A 76 6.11 -10.44 15.05
CA LEU A 76 6.95 -11.20 15.97
C LEU A 76 6.66 -10.90 17.44
N GLY A 77 5.92 -9.82 17.73
CA GLY A 77 5.60 -9.41 19.08
C GLY A 77 5.71 -7.91 19.30
N ILE A 78 5.79 -7.53 20.56
CA ILE A 78 5.94 -6.15 21.02
C ILE A 78 7.18 -6.08 21.92
N ASP A 79 8.04 -5.09 21.70
CA ASP A 79 9.24 -4.89 22.51
C ASP A 79 8.94 -4.19 23.86
N GLU A 80 9.99 -4.04 24.67
CA GLU A 80 9.91 -3.41 26.01
C GLU A 80 9.51 -1.92 25.95
N GLU A 81 9.66 -1.28 24.77
CA GLU A 81 9.31 0.12 24.52
C GLU A 81 7.87 0.26 23.98
N GLY A 82 7.14 -0.86 23.83
CA GLY A 82 5.77 -0.90 23.29
C GLY A 82 5.71 -0.74 21.78
N ARG A 83 6.82 -0.97 21.07
CA ARG A 83 6.88 -0.97 19.60
C ARG A 83 6.56 -2.36 19.06
N GLU A 84 5.88 -2.44 17.93
CA GLU A 84 5.72 -3.71 17.23
C GLU A 84 7.04 -4.14 16.57
N ILE A 85 7.27 -5.45 16.63
CA ILE A 85 8.41 -6.12 16.00
C ILE A 85 7.89 -6.86 14.78
N LEU A 86 8.37 -6.48 13.60
CA LEU A 86 8.05 -7.11 12.32
C LEU A 86 9.31 -7.70 11.69
N THR A 87 9.16 -8.70 10.82
CA THR A 87 10.29 -9.14 10.01
C THR A 87 10.67 -8.06 8.99
N TYR A 88 11.98 -7.86 8.81
CA TYR A 88 12.51 -7.02 7.74
C TYR A 88 12.38 -7.75 6.40
N LEU A 89 11.89 -7.07 5.39
CA LEU A 89 11.84 -7.58 4.01
C LEU A 89 13.07 -7.08 3.25
N PRO A 90 14.04 -7.95 2.91
CA PRO A 90 15.27 -7.52 2.26
C PRO A 90 15.02 -7.21 0.77
N GLY A 91 15.63 -6.13 0.29
CA GLY A 91 15.57 -5.70 -1.11
C GLY A 91 15.61 -4.18 -1.23
N GLU A 92 15.31 -3.70 -2.43
CA GLU A 92 15.29 -2.29 -2.78
C GLU A 92 13.86 -1.75 -2.68
N THR A 93 13.68 -0.56 -2.12
CA THR A 93 12.41 0.15 -2.09
C THR A 93 12.46 1.37 -2.99
N MET A 94 11.37 1.62 -3.67
CA MET A 94 11.20 2.79 -4.50
C MET A 94 10.64 3.93 -3.66
N GLY A 95 11.42 4.60 -2.81
CA GLY A 95 10.95 5.69 -1.96
C GLY A 95 10.16 6.79 -2.71
N ARG A 96 9.66 7.77 -1.99
CA ARG A 96 8.85 8.88 -2.57
C ARG A 96 9.58 9.68 -3.66
N ASP A 97 10.89 9.74 -3.59
CA ASP A 97 11.76 10.46 -4.54
C ASP A 97 12.16 9.60 -5.74
N PHE A 98 11.45 8.50 -5.94
CA PHE A 98 11.71 7.58 -7.02
C PHE A 98 11.50 8.26 -8.38
N PRO A 99 12.51 8.28 -9.26
CA PRO A 99 12.37 8.96 -10.54
C PRO A 99 11.30 8.25 -11.39
N PRO A 100 10.34 8.99 -11.94
CA PRO A 100 9.28 8.41 -12.78
C PRO A 100 9.81 7.76 -14.06
N THR A 101 11.09 7.94 -14.33
CA THR A 101 11.83 7.32 -15.45
C THR A 101 12.50 6.01 -15.07
N HIS A 102 12.37 5.54 -13.83
CA HIS A 102 13.03 4.31 -13.40
C HIS A 102 12.62 3.10 -14.26
N PRO A 103 13.58 2.27 -14.72
CA PRO A 103 13.30 1.17 -15.65
C PRO A 103 12.22 0.21 -15.21
N CYS A 104 12.08 -0.04 -13.90
CA CYS A 104 11.03 -0.92 -13.37
C CYS A 104 9.62 -0.42 -13.68
N LEU A 105 9.37 0.91 -13.71
CA LEU A 105 8.07 1.48 -14.05
C LEU A 105 7.67 1.24 -15.51
N HIS A 106 8.65 0.99 -16.37
CA HIS A 106 8.44 0.73 -17.80
C HIS A 106 8.52 -0.77 -18.14
N SER A 107 8.88 -1.63 -17.17
CA SER A 107 9.01 -3.07 -17.37
C SER A 107 7.65 -3.77 -17.34
N ASP A 108 7.34 -4.51 -18.41
CA ASP A 108 6.17 -5.38 -18.45
C ASP A 108 6.28 -6.56 -17.47
N ALA A 109 7.50 -7.06 -17.28
CA ALA A 109 7.75 -8.14 -16.31
C ALA A 109 7.44 -7.69 -14.88
N THR A 110 7.88 -6.48 -14.50
CA THR A 110 7.59 -5.87 -13.21
C THR A 110 6.09 -5.68 -13.02
N LEU A 111 5.41 -5.08 -14.00
CA LEU A 111 3.97 -4.83 -13.96
C LEU A 111 3.16 -6.12 -13.84
N ALA A 112 3.51 -7.14 -14.61
CA ALA A 112 2.88 -8.44 -14.54
C ALA A 112 3.13 -9.14 -13.19
N ALA A 113 4.33 -8.97 -12.61
CA ALA A 113 4.65 -9.54 -11.31
C ALA A 113 3.88 -8.84 -10.18
N LEU A 114 3.65 -7.51 -10.26
CA LEU A 114 2.78 -6.77 -9.35
C LEU A 114 1.35 -7.31 -9.37
N GLY A 115 0.77 -7.51 -10.57
CA GLY A 115 -0.56 -8.11 -10.71
C GLY A 115 -0.65 -9.49 -10.04
N ARG A 116 0.33 -10.37 -10.29
CA ARG A 116 0.38 -11.70 -9.67
C ARG A 116 0.59 -11.65 -8.14
N PHE A 117 1.40 -10.70 -7.65
CA PHE A 117 1.61 -10.53 -6.22
C PHE A 117 0.29 -10.13 -5.53
N MET A 118 -0.40 -9.12 -6.04
CA MET A 118 -1.69 -8.67 -5.52
C MET A 118 -2.74 -9.79 -5.58
N ARG A 119 -2.72 -10.63 -6.62
CA ARG A 119 -3.62 -11.80 -6.69
C ARG A 119 -3.38 -12.76 -5.53
N ARG A 120 -2.13 -13.15 -5.28
CA ARG A 120 -1.81 -14.06 -4.17
C ARG A 120 -2.20 -13.46 -2.81
N LEU A 121 -1.90 -12.17 -2.60
CA LEU A 121 -2.27 -11.48 -1.36
C LEU A 121 -3.79 -11.52 -1.14
N HIS A 122 -4.57 -11.15 -2.15
CA HIS A 122 -6.02 -11.13 -2.05
C HIS A 122 -6.62 -12.53 -1.84
N ASP A 123 -6.08 -13.55 -2.50
CA ASP A 123 -6.56 -14.92 -2.32
C ASP A 123 -6.27 -15.43 -0.90
N ALA A 124 -5.09 -15.16 -0.36
CA ALA A 124 -4.76 -15.47 1.03
C ALA A 124 -5.65 -14.66 2.01
N SER A 125 -5.90 -13.38 1.73
CA SER A 125 -6.63 -12.47 2.62
C SER A 125 -8.12 -12.78 2.73
N ALA A 126 -8.73 -13.32 1.68
CA ALA A 126 -10.18 -13.57 1.63
C ALA A 126 -10.66 -14.48 2.78
N GLY A 127 -9.85 -15.45 3.20
CA GLY A 127 -10.18 -16.33 4.31
C GLY A 127 -10.20 -15.68 5.69
N PHE A 128 -9.56 -14.51 5.85
CA PHE A 128 -9.61 -13.73 7.11
C PHE A 128 -10.86 -12.85 7.20
N LEU A 129 -11.55 -12.60 6.11
CA LEU A 129 -12.68 -11.67 6.07
C LEU A 129 -13.77 -11.96 7.12
N PRO A 130 -14.21 -13.22 7.39
CA PRO A 130 -15.22 -13.48 8.42
C PRO A 130 -14.78 -13.07 9.83
N GLU A 131 -13.48 -13.16 10.15
CA GLU A 131 -12.95 -12.69 11.42
C GLU A 131 -12.82 -11.16 11.42
N ALA A 132 -12.32 -10.60 10.32
CA ALA A 132 -12.15 -9.15 10.17
C ALA A 132 -13.44 -8.38 10.38
N LEU A 133 -14.57 -8.84 9.83
CA LEU A 133 -15.87 -8.21 9.95
C LEU A 133 -16.43 -8.15 11.39
N ARG A 134 -15.77 -8.79 12.37
CA ARG A 134 -16.09 -8.63 13.79
C ARG A 134 -15.51 -7.38 14.44
N PHE A 135 -14.67 -6.64 13.69
CA PHE A 135 -14.02 -5.44 14.15
C PHE A 135 -14.51 -4.22 13.36
N SER A 136 -14.47 -3.04 13.98
CA SER A 136 -14.82 -1.78 13.31
C SER A 136 -13.61 -1.20 12.60
N TRP A 137 -13.46 -1.50 11.32
CA TRP A 137 -12.39 -0.96 10.48
C TRP A 137 -12.74 0.44 9.95
N LYS A 138 -11.71 1.23 9.68
CA LYS A 138 -11.87 2.43 8.85
C LYS A 138 -11.86 1.99 7.38
N SER A 139 -13.04 1.80 6.81
CA SER A 139 -13.17 1.53 5.37
C SER A 139 -13.70 2.77 4.66
N PRO A 140 -13.22 3.08 3.44
CA PRO A 140 -13.81 4.15 2.63
C PRO A 140 -15.25 3.84 2.19
N PHE A 141 -15.67 2.57 2.29
CA PHE A 141 -17.00 2.08 1.91
C PHE A 141 -17.51 1.07 2.96
N PRO A 142 -17.88 1.52 4.17
CA PRO A 142 -18.22 0.62 5.28
C PRO A 142 -19.46 -0.26 5.03
N ASP A 143 -20.35 0.17 4.16
CA ASP A 143 -21.63 -0.51 3.87
C ASP A 143 -21.60 -1.32 2.57
N GLU A 144 -20.48 -1.32 1.85
CA GLU A 144 -20.37 -2.06 0.61
C GLU A 144 -19.91 -3.52 0.84
N PRO A 145 -20.29 -4.45 -0.06
CA PRO A 145 -19.80 -5.82 -0.01
C PRO A 145 -18.26 -5.87 -0.07
N CYS A 146 -17.69 -6.71 0.77
CA CYS A 146 -16.25 -6.96 0.81
C CYS A 146 -15.94 -8.38 0.32
N ASP A 147 -14.85 -8.57 -0.41
CA ASP A 147 -14.41 -9.87 -0.91
C ASP A 147 -12.97 -10.22 -0.51
N THR A 148 -12.29 -9.30 0.18
CA THR A 148 -10.92 -9.46 0.68
C THR A 148 -10.63 -8.51 1.84
N ILE A 149 -9.44 -8.62 2.42
CA ILE A 149 -8.81 -7.54 3.16
C ILE A 149 -7.90 -6.81 2.20
N CYS A 150 -8.21 -5.55 1.92
CA CYS A 150 -7.38 -4.64 1.16
C CYS A 150 -6.11 -4.30 1.96
N HIS A 151 -4.99 -4.12 1.29
CA HIS A 151 -3.81 -3.48 1.87
C HIS A 151 -4.09 -2.00 2.17
N GLY A 152 -4.90 -1.36 1.33
CA GLY A 152 -5.31 0.03 1.46
C GLY A 152 -4.34 1.03 0.86
N ASP A 153 -3.04 0.73 0.84
CA ASP A 153 -1.97 1.55 0.23
C ASP A 153 -0.95 0.68 -0.50
N ALA A 154 -1.40 -0.24 -1.37
CA ALA A 154 -0.54 -1.10 -2.18
C ALA A 154 0.12 -0.33 -3.34
N ALA A 155 0.75 0.79 -3.03
CA ALA A 155 1.48 1.61 -3.98
C ALA A 155 2.90 1.08 -4.21
N ILE A 156 3.47 1.40 -5.37
CA ILE A 156 4.78 0.87 -5.79
C ILE A 156 5.91 1.20 -4.80
N TRP A 157 5.81 2.30 -4.05
CA TRP A 157 6.78 2.69 -3.01
C TRP A 157 6.71 1.85 -1.73
N ASN A 158 5.63 1.08 -1.52
CA ASN A 158 5.48 0.13 -0.42
C ASN A 158 5.87 -1.31 -0.82
N PHE A 159 6.30 -1.51 -2.08
CA PHE A 159 6.86 -2.79 -2.52
C PHE A 159 8.37 -2.85 -2.30
N VAL A 160 8.85 -4.05 -2.03
CA VAL A 160 10.27 -4.41 -2.02
C VAL A 160 10.60 -5.14 -3.32
N PHE A 161 11.72 -4.76 -3.95
CA PHE A 161 12.14 -5.30 -5.24
C PHE A 161 13.48 -6.03 -5.11
N GLN A 162 13.64 -7.07 -5.93
CA GLN A 162 14.93 -7.74 -6.18
C GLN A 162 15.05 -8.00 -7.67
N GLY A 163 16.14 -7.53 -8.29
CA GLY A 163 16.32 -7.65 -9.72
C GLY A 163 15.18 -7.03 -10.55
N GLY A 164 14.57 -5.95 -10.04
CA GLY A 164 13.46 -5.26 -10.68
C GLY A 164 12.10 -5.93 -10.54
N LEU A 165 11.99 -7.06 -9.85
CA LEU A 165 10.72 -7.74 -9.60
C LEU A 165 10.24 -7.52 -8.17
N PRO A 166 8.93 -7.32 -7.93
CA PRO A 166 8.37 -7.19 -6.60
C PRO A 166 8.45 -8.55 -5.87
N VAL A 167 9.12 -8.54 -4.70
CA VAL A 167 9.30 -9.72 -3.83
C VAL A 167 8.60 -9.55 -2.49
N GLY A 168 8.18 -8.33 -2.14
CA GLY A 168 7.49 -8.07 -0.88
C GLY A 168 6.66 -6.80 -0.93
N LEU A 169 5.75 -6.67 0.05
CA LEU A 169 4.89 -5.52 0.28
C LEU A 169 4.82 -5.27 1.78
N PHE A 170 5.04 -4.03 2.21
CA PHE A 170 5.01 -3.61 3.61
C PHE A 170 4.04 -2.44 3.81
N ASP A 171 3.92 -1.97 5.06
CA ASP A 171 3.08 -0.84 5.48
C ASP A 171 1.57 -1.10 5.36
N PHE A 172 1.12 -2.13 6.10
CA PHE A 172 -0.29 -2.56 6.16
C PHE A 172 -1.19 -1.68 7.06
N ASP A 173 -0.75 -0.49 7.45
CA ASP A 173 -1.46 0.37 8.40
C ASP A 173 -2.84 0.83 7.93
N GLN A 174 -3.05 0.86 6.62
CA GLN A 174 -4.32 1.19 5.97
C GLN A 174 -5.18 -0.04 5.65
N ALA A 175 -4.78 -1.24 6.11
CA ALA A 175 -5.52 -2.45 5.79
C ALA A 175 -6.96 -2.41 6.32
N HIS A 176 -7.90 -2.86 5.51
CA HIS A 176 -9.33 -2.87 5.83
C HIS A 176 -10.11 -3.86 4.95
N PRO A 177 -11.27 -4.37 5.39
CA PRO A 177 -12.19 -5.10 4.52
C PRO A 177 -12.64 -4.24 3.34
N GLY A 178 -12.64 -4.80 2.14
CA GLY A 178 -13.04 -4.08 0.94
C GLY A 178 -13.07 -4.98 -0.30
N THR A 179 -13.13 -4.37 -1.48
CA THR A 179 -13.12 -5.11 -2.74
C THR A 179 -11.71 -5.18 -3.32
N ARG A 180 -11.39 -6.31 -3.93
CA ARG A 180 -10.11 -6.51 -4.65
C ARG A 180 -9.87 -5.40 -5.68
N LEU A 181 -10.92 -5.03 -6.41
CA LEU A 181 -10.77 -4.00 -7.43
C LEU A 181 -10.41 -2.63 -6.84
N TRP A 182 -10.98 -2.28 -5.68
CA TRP A 182 -10.60 -1.06 -4.98
C TRP A 182 -9.12 -1.05 -4.61
N ASP A 183 -8.61 -2.14 -4.05
CA ASP A 183 -7.20 -2.22 -3.64
C ASP A 183 -6.23 -2.16 -4.85
N LEU A 184 -6.61 -2.77 -5.97
CA LEU A 184 -5.82 -2.74 -7.21
C LEU A 184 -5.66 -1.33 -7.80
N THR A 185 -6.57 -0.38 -7.50
CA THR A 185 -6.49 0.98 -8.06
C THR A 185 -5.23 1.72 -7.62
N THR A 186 -4.76 1.51 -6.39
CA THR A 186 -3.53 2.13 -5.88
C THR A 186 -2.30 1.57 -6.59
N THR A 187 -2.22 0.25 -6.74
CA THR A 187 -1.12 -0.38 -7.50
C THR A 187 -1.13 0.05 -8.96
N LEU A 188 -2.31 0.05 -9.59
CA LEU A 188 -2.49 0.46 -10.98
C LEU A 188 -1.97 1.88 -11.21
N PHE A 189 -2.46 2.83 -10.40
CA PHE A 189 -2.11 4.25 -10.51
C PHE A 189 -0.62 4.51 -10.28
N SER A 190 -0.02 3.84 -9.29
CA SER A 190 1.38 4.05 -8.94
C SER A 190 2.36 3.34 -9.88
N ALA A 191 1.94 2.22 -10.50
CA ALA A 191 2.79 1.42 -11.39
C ALA A 191 2.68 1.82 -12.87
N ILE A 192 1.61 2.52 -13.26
CA ILE A 192 1.39 3.00 -14.63
C ILE A 192 1.26 4.53 -14.57
N PRO A 193 2.02 5.30 -15.37
CA PRO A 193 1.93 6.76 -15.35
C PRO A 193 0.60 7.24 -15.96
N LEU A 194 -0.48 7.21 -15.18
CA LEU A 194 -1.82 7.67 -15.58
C LEU A 194 -2.00 9.17 -15.31
N THR A 195 -0.95 9.96 -15.54
CA THR A 195 -0.91 11.40 -15.31
C THR A 195 -1.06 12.18 -16.62
N TYR A 196 -1.34 13.49 -16.53
CA TYR A 196 -1.46 14.41 -17.66
C TYR A 196 -0.14 14.66 -18.39
N PHE A 197 0.95 14.06 -17.93
CA PHE A 197 2.26 14.08 -18.57
C PHE A 197 2.83 12.66 -18.64
N THR A 198 3.85 12.49 -19.44
CA THR A 198 4.64 11.27 -19.57
C THR A 198 6.11 11.63 -19.74
N TYR A 199 6.98 10.63 -19.73
CA TYR A 199 8.39 10.82 -20.00
C TYR A 199 8.74 10.12 -21.31
N ASP A 200 9.48 10.81 -22.15
CA ASP A 200 10.07 10.20 -23.31
C ASP A 200 11.09 9.15 -22.88
N ARG A 201 11.04 7.94 -23.49
CA ARG A 201 11.90 6.82 -23.06
C ARG A 201 13.35 6.97 -23.46
N GLU A 202 13.62 7.72 -24.53
CA GLU A 202 14.98 7.91 -25.05
C GLU A 202 15.64 9.13 -24.41
N THR A 203 14.95 10.26 -24.39
CA THR A 203 15.49 11.52 -23.86
C THR A 203 15.31 11.68 -22.36
N GLN A 204 14.42 10.92 -21.74
CA GLN A 204 14.01 11.05 -20.34
C GLN A 204 13.38 12.41 -20.01
N GLU A 205 12.99 13.18 -21.02
CA GLU A 205 12.36 14.48 -20.86
C GLU A 205 10.86 14.32 -20.59
N MET A 206 10.35 15.16 -19.71
CA MET A 206 8.92 15.23 -19.44
C MET A 206 8.21 15.93 -20.60
N ARG A 207 7.12 15.35 -21.08
CA ARG A 207 6.22 15.96 -22.06
C ARG A 207 4.76 15.78 -21.68
N GLU A 208 3.89 16.56 -22.22
CA GLU A 208 2.45 16.37 -22.05
C GLU A 208 1.99 15.05 -22.69
N TYR A 209 0.92 14.49 -22.12
CA TYR A 209 0.24 13.32 -22.69
C TYR A 209 -0.35 13.66 -24.06
N SER A 210 -0.26 12.72 -25.00
CA SER A 210 -0.88 12.79 -26.31
C SER A 210 -1.63 11.50 -26.60
N PRO A 211 -2.96 11.56 -26.86
CA PRO A 211 -3.75 10.36 -27.15
C PRO A 211 -3.15 9.50 -28.28
N GLU A 212 -2.68 10.13 -29.36
CA GLU A 212 -2.13 9.46 -30.53
C GLU A 212 -0.85 8.69 -30.24
N LYS A 213 -0.05 9.15 -29.27
CA LYS A 213 1.24 8.54 -28.91
C LYS A 213 1.14 7.58 -27.72
N ASP A 214 0.27 7.91 -26.74
CA ASP A 214 0.34 7.29 -25.43
C ASP A 214 -0.84 6.38 -25.10
N ALA A 215 -2.04 6.61 -25.71
CA ALA A 215 -3.25 5.90 -25.32
C ALA A 215 -3.14 4.37 -25.53
N ALA A 216 -2.58 3.95 -26.67
CA ALA A 216 -2.43 2.53 -26.98
C ALA A 216 -1.52 1.81 -25.96
N GLU A 217 -0.41 2.44 -25.56
CA GLU A 217 0.52 1.85 -24.59
C GLU A 217 -0.10 1.84 -23.19
N ARG A 218 -0.81 2.89 -22.76
CA ARG A 218 -1.53 2.90 -21.48
C ARG A 218 -2.57 1.80 -21.43
N ARG A 219 -3.40 1.68 -22.47
CA ARG A 219 -4.39 0.59 -22.61
C ARG A 219 -3.71 -0.77 -22.49
N ARG A 220 -2.66 -1.02 -23.26
CA ARG A 220 -1.93 -2.28 -23.27
C ARG A 220 -1.42 -2.63 -21.87
N ARG A 221 -0.83 -1.67 -21.16
CA ARG A 221 -0.27 -1.88 -19.80
C ARG A 221 -1.36 -2.12 -18.78
N ILE A 222 -2.49 -1.39 -18.84
CA ILE A 222 -3.64 -1.62 -17.95
C ILE A 222 -4.18 -3.05 -18.15
N HIS A 223 -4.36 -3.48 -19.40
CA HIS A 223 -4.79 -4.83 -19.71
C HIS A 223 -3.78 -5.88 -19.24
N LEU A 224 -2.47 -5.65 -19.42
CA LEU A 224 -1.41 -6.53 -18.92
C LEU A 224 -1.51 -6.70 -17.40
N PHE A 225 -1.69 -5.63 -16.64
CA PHE A 225 -1.83 -5.67 -15.19
C PHE A 225 -3.00 -6.55 -14.75
N PHE A 226 -4.21 -6.29 -15.27
CA PHE A 226 -5.40 -7.05 -14.92
C PHE A 226 -5.36 -8.51 -15.39
N THR A 227 -4.85 -8.76 -16.60
CA THR A 227 -4.63 -10.13 -17.11
C THR A 227 -3.65 -10.89 -16.22
N SER A 228 -2.58 -10.24 -15.77
CA SER A 228 -1.59 -10.84 -14.88
C SER A 228 -2.11 -11.07 -13.47
N TYR A 229 -3.04 -10.25 -13.01
CA TYR A 229 -3.82 -10.50 -11.79
C TYR A 229 -4.80 -11.68 -11.96
N GLY A 230 -5.24 -11.99 -13.18
CA GLY A 230 -6.12 -13.12 -13.51
C GLY A 230 -7.58 -12.76 -13.73
N ILE A 231 -7.87 -11.52 -14.13
CA ILE A 231 -9.22 -11.07 -14.54
C ILE A 231 -9.14 -10.25 -15.84
N PRO A 232 -10.21 -10.17 -16.62
CA PRO A 232 -10.31 -9.19 -17.67
C PRO A 232 -10.25 -7.78 -17.10
N CYS A 233 -9.78 -6.80 -17.89
CA CYS A 233 -9.76 -5.40 -17.46
C CYS A 233 -11.18 -4.90 -17.16
N PRO A 234 -11.49 -4.48 -15.92
CA PRO A 234 -12.82 -3.99 -15.57
C PRO A 234 -13.09 -2.63 -16.23
N ARG A 235 -14.26 -2.45 -16.80
CA ARG A 235 -14.64 -1.21 -17.48
C ARG A 235 -14.59 0.04 -16.60
N ASN A 236 -14.89 -0.12 -15.30
CA ASN A 236 -14.90 0.96 -14.32
C ASN A 236 -13.54 1.13 -13.58
N SER A 237 -12.47 0.46 -14.02
CA SER A 237 -11.18 0.49 -13.30
C SER A 237 -10.59 1.90 -13.22
N ILE A 238 -10.71 2.70 -14.28
CA ILE A 238 -10.21 4.08 -14.30
C ILE A 238 -11.11 5.02 -13.49
N GLU A 239 -12.41 4.83 -13.52
CA GLU A 239 -13.34 5.59 -12.67
C GLU A 239 -13.07 5.35 -11.19
N LEU A 240 -12.85 4.09 -10.79
CA LEU A 240 -12.47 3.74 -9.42
C LEU A 240 -11.09 4.28 -9.05
N THR A 241 -10.14 4.32 -9.99
CA THR A 241 -8.84 4.94 -9.78
C THR A 241 -8.98 6.45 -9.57
N ALA A 242 -9.83 7.12 -10.34
CA ALA A 242 -10.13 8.53 -10.13
C ALA A 242 -10.77 8.78 -8.76
N LEU A 243 -11.74 7.94 -8.37
CA LEU A 243 -12.38 8.00 -7.06
C LEU A 243 -11.37 7.80 -5.91
N ARG A 244 -10.41 6.89 -6.07
CA ARG A 244 -9.30 6.67 -5.13
C ARG A 244 -8.48 7.96 -4.96
N ILE A 245 -8.08 8.59 -6.05
CA ILE A 245 -7.29 9.83 -6.00
C ILE A 245 -8.11 10.96 -5.35
N GLU A 246 -9.39 11.06 -5.67
CA GLU A 246 -10.26 12.07 -5.08
C GLU A 246 -10.41 11.91 -3.55
N LYS A 247 -10.64 10.68 -3.07
CA LYS A 247 -10.84 10.41 -1.64
C LYS A 247 -9.52 10.41 -0.87
N ASP A 248 -8.57 9.58 -1.28
CA ASP A 248 -7.39 9.28 -0.45
C ASP A 248 -6.27 10.30 -0.63
N PHE A 249 -6.13 10.90 -1.82
CA PHE A 249 -5.10 11.92 -2.01
C PHE A 249 -5.65 13.35 -1.83
N CYS A 250 -6.69 13.73 -2.57
CA CYS A 250 -7.22 15.09 -2.45
C CYS A 250 -8.03 15.29 -1.17
N GLY A 251 -8.92 14.36 -0.82
CA GLY A 251 -9.79 14.44 0.34
C GLY A 251 -9.01 14.49 1.64
N GLN A 252 -8.10 13.53 1.86
CA GLN A 252 -7.28 13.48 3.07
C GLN A 252 -6.41 14.72 3.25
N MET A 253 -5.82 15.27 2.17
CA MET A 253 -5.05 16.53 2.26
C MET A 253 -5.93 17.70 2.67
N ARG A 254 -7.15 17.82 2.13
CA ARG A 254 -8.09 18.89 2.50
C ARG A 254 -8.58 18.77 3.93
N GLU A 255 -8.98 17.57 4.33
CA GLU A 255 -9.47 17.27 5.68
C GLU A 255 -8.37 17.45 6.72
N GLY A 256 -7.17 16.93 6.48
CA GLY A 256 -6.03 17.09 7.37
C GLY A 256 -5.64 18.56 7.52
N ALA A 257 -5.56 19.31 6.43
CA ALA A 257 -5.27 20.74 6.49
C ALA A 257 -6.36 21.53 7.25
N ALA A 258 -7.63 21.20 7.07
CA ALA A 258 -8.73 21.80 7.81
C ALA A 258 -8.68 21.46 9.32
N ALA A 259 -8.13 20.31 9.66
CA ALA A 259 -7.87 19.87 11.05
C ALA A 259 -6.57 20.43 11.65
N GLY A 260 -5.78 21.19 10.88
CA GLY A 260 -4.52 21.78 11.33
C GLY A 260 -3.31 20.86 11.21
N ASP A 261 -3.39 19.78 10.44
CA ASP A 261 -2.24 18.91 10.17
C ASP A 261 -1.18 19.67 9.32
N GLU A 262 -0.05 19.94 9.95
CA GLU A 262 1.08 20.68 9.34
C GLU A 262 1.64 19.97 8.09
N THR A 263 1.57 18.63 8.04
CA THR A 263 2.02 17.87 6.88
C THR A 263 1.09 18.10 5.68
N CYS A 264 -0.22 18.01 5.90
CA CYS A 264 -1.23 18.29 4.87
C CYS A 264 -1.16 19.75 4.39
N ILE A 265 -1.01 20.70 5.31
CA ILE A 265 -0.84 22.13 4.98
C ILE A 265 0.39 22.35 4.11
N ARG A 266 1.52 21.73 4.46
CA ARG A 266 2.76 21.79 3.67
C ARG A 266 2.58 21.17 2.28
N MET A 267 1.98 19.98 2.17
CA MET A 267 1.73 19.31 0.90
C MET A 267 0.87 20.17 -0.05
N ILE A 268 -0.16 20.84 0.48
CA ILE A 268 -0.99 21.77 -0.30
C ILE A 268 -0.17 22.97 -0.77
N ARG A 269 0.64 23.54 0.11
CA ARG A 269 1.52 24.69 -0.21
C ARG A 269 2.54 24.35 -1.29
N GLU A 270 3.08 23.15 -1.26
CA GLU A 270 4.02 22.60 -2.25
C GLU A 270 3.36 22.23 -3.58
N GLY A 271 2.03 22.35 -3.68
CA GLY A 271 1.27 22.16 -4.92
C GLY A 271 0.83 20.72 -5.17
N GLN A 272 0.98 19.80 -4.22
CA GLN A 272 0.59 18.39 -4.39
C GLN A 272 -0.91 18.25 -4.62
N LEU A 273 -1.75 18.97 -3.87
CA LEU A 273 -3.21 18.95 -4.11
C LEU A 273 -3.54 19.36 -5.55
N ARG A 274 -2.95 20.45 -6.04
CA ARG A 274 -3.16 20.92 -7.41
C ARG A 274 -2.69 19.90 -8.45
N HIS A 275 -1.60 19.18 -8.17
CA HIS A 275 -1.14 18.10 -9.03
C HIS A 275 -2.20 17.00 -9.15
N TYR A 276 -2.72 16.48 -8.02
CA TYR A 276 -3.75 15.43 -8.03
C TYR A 276 -5.08 15.90 -8.63
N GLU A 277 -5.47 17.15 -8.45
CA GLU A 277 -6.64 17.73 -9.14
C GLU A 277 -6.48 17.71 -10.67
N LYS A 278 -5.29 18.01 -11.18
CA LYS A 278 -4.98 17.87 -12.61
C LYS A 278 -5.00 16.42 -13.08
N VAL A 279 -4.48 15.49 -12.26
CA VAL A 279 -4.54 14.06 -12.55
C VAL A 279 -6.01 13.61 -12.63
N LEU A 280 -6.86 14.03 -11.69
CA LEU A 280 -8.30 13.72 -11.72
C LEU A 280 -8.98 14.22 -13.00
N ALA A 281 -8.71 15.47 -13.38
CA ALA A 281 -9.26 16.02 -14.62
C ALA A 281 -8.82 15.17 -15.83
N HIS A 282 -7.55 14.82 -15.88
CA HIS A 282 -6.98 13.99 -16.96
C HIS A 282 -7.59 12.58 -17.02
N LEU A 283 -7.76 11.90 -15.88
CA LEU A 283 -8.40 10.57 -15.82
C LEU A 283 -9.86 10.63 -16.30
N ARG A 284 -10.59 11.68 -15.95
CA ARG A 284 -11.99 11.87 -16.37
C ARG A 284 -12.11 12.16 -17.86
N GLU A 285 -11.15 12.90 -18.43
CA GLU A 285 -11.13 13.26 -19.86
C GLU A 285 -10.68 12.09 -20.74
N HIS A 286 -9.60 11.42 -20.37
CA HIS A 286 -8.91 10.46 -21.23
C HIS A 286 -9.06 9.00 -20.81
N GLY A 287 -9.55 8.73 -19.60
CA GLY A 287 -9.60 7.37 -19.07
C GLY A 287 -10.37 6.37 -19.91
N GLY A 288 -11.41 6.82 -20.62
CA GLY A 288 -12.17 5.99 -21.57
C GLY A 288 -11.36 5.49 -22.77
N GLU A 289 -10.26 6.15 -23.11
CA GLU A 289 -9.39 5.76 -24.22
C GLU A 289 -8.55 4.51 -23.88
N TRP A 290 -8.42 4.19 -22.59
CA TRP A 290 -7.50 3.16 -22.09
C TRP A 290 -8.19 1.83 -21.71
N ILE A 291 -9.51 1.74 -21.83
CA ILE A 291 -10.32 0.56 -21.49
C ILE A 291 -10.80 -0.18 -22.76
#